data_79a7963a46718ed0dca373822b9fd4f2
#
_entry.id   79a7963a46718ed0dca373822b9fd4f2
#
_cell.length_a   1.000
_cell.length_b   1.000
_cell.length_c   1.000
_cell.angle_alpha   90.00
_cell.angle_beta   90.00
_cell.angle_gamma   90.00
#
_symmetry.space_group_name_H-M   'P 1'
#
loop_
_entity.id
_entity.type
_entity.pdbx_description
1 polymer ?
#
loop_
_entity_poly.entity_id
_entity_poly.type
_entity_poly.pdbx_seq_one_letter_code
_entity_poly.pdbx_strand_id
1 'polypeptide(L)'
;MVAANAFAPAVYAAFAKKRALPIYSVEREDKTISISFDCAWGVEHTDELLKIMDEQDVKCTFFMVQFWAEKYPGYVQKIAAAGHEIGTHSRTHPKMSELTKEQIVSELKTSCEAIEKITGKKTELFRPPFGDYDDLLVETAKEAGLYTIQWDVDSLDWKNLSGQEIALRVVNGVKSGSIILCHNNGLHTAEALPVILSALKNKGYRFVPIGELIYRENYSMRSDGRQMPAS
;
A
#
# COMPACT_ATOMS: atom_id res chain seq x y z
N MET A 1 -16.64 -41.29 40.32
CA MET A 1 -16.84 -39.87 39.95
C MET A 1 -15.50 -39.32 39.48
N VAL A 2 -15.36 -39.18 38.18
CA VAL A 2 -14.11 -38.65 37.56
C VAL A 2 -14.31 -37.14 37.36
N ALA A 3 -13.50 -36.33 38.04
CA ALA A 3 -13.50 -34.90 37.87
C ALA A 3 -12.90 -34.58 36.49
N ALA A 4 -13.73 -34.07 35.58
CA ALA A 4 -13.30 -33.62 34.26
C ALA A 4 -12.49 -32.32 34.39
N ASN A 5 -11.26 -32.37 33.91
CA ASN A 5 -10.33 -31.25 33.87
C ASN A 5 -10.86 -30.12 32.92
N ALA A 6 -11.38 -29.04 33.51
CA ALA A 6 -11.90 -27.88 32.80
C ALA A 6 -10.79 -26.85 32.44
N PHE A 7 -9.50 -27.26 32.38
CA PHE A 7 -8.36 -26.35 32.17
C PHE A 7 -7.80 -26.33 30.73
N ALA A 8 -8.31 -27.14 29.81
CA ALA A 8 -7.74 -27.28 28.48
C ALA A 8 -7.93 -26.07 27.51
N PRO A 9 -9.05 -25.33 27.46
CA PRO A 9 -9.23 -24.30 26.42
C PRO A 9 -8.42 -22.99 26.64
N ALA A 10 -8.13 -22.62 27.89
CA ALA A 10 -7.43 -21.35 28.20
C ALA A 10 -5.93 -21.42 27.92
N VAL A 11 -5.31 -22.61 28.02
CA VAL A 11 -3.86 -22.77 27.78
C VAL A 11 -3.54 -22.79 26.28
N TYR A 12 -4.42 -23.29 25.43
CA TYR A 12 -4.23 -23.27 23.97
C TYR A 12 -4.32 -21.87 23.37
N ALA A 13 -5.15 -20.98 23.92
CA ALA A 13 -5.26 -19.60 23.46
C ALA A 13 -4.03 -18.74 23.78
N ALA A 14 -3.26 -19.10 24.82
CA ALA A 14 -2.07 -18.36 25.24
C ALA A 14 -0.83 -18.59 24.36
N PHE A 15 -0.82 -19.64 23.54
CA PHE A 15 0.30 -20.01 22.66
C PHE A 15 0.03 -19.79 21.17
N ALA A 16 -1.13 -19.30 20.78
CA ALA A 16 -1.37 -18.94 19.39
C ALA A 16 -0.49 -17.73 19.02
N LYS A 17 0.58 -17.95 18.23
CA LYS A 17 1.40 -16.88 17.70
C LYS A 17 0.49 -15.86 16.98
N LYS A 18 0.52 -14.62 17.42
CA LYS A 18 -0.25 -13.56 16.76
C LYS A 18 0.24 -13.42 15.31
N ARG A 19 -0.66 -13.56 14.34
CA ARG A 19 -0.35 -13.44 12.93
C ARG A 19 0.27 -12.07 12.64
N ALA A 20 1.37 -12.04 11.87
CA ALA A 20 1.94 -10.81 11.38
C ALA A 20 1.06 -10.26 10.25
N LEU A 21 0.60 -9.02 10.39
CA LEU A 21 -0.35 -8.41 9.47
C LEU A 21 0.24 -7.15 8.82
N PRO A 22 0.08 -6.99 7.50
CA PRO A 22 0.29 -5.72 6.82
C PRO A 22 -0.73 -4.67 7.27
N ILE A 23 -0.46 -3.41 6.97
CA ILE A 23 -1.36 -2.29 7.22
C ILE A 23 -2.32 -2.16 6.04
N TYR A 24 -3.63 -2.41 6.29
CA TYR A 24 -4.71 -2.26 5.31
C TYR A 24 -5.38 -0.90 5.38
N SER A 25 -5.47 -0.35 6.58
CA SER A 25 -6.04 0.97 6.87
C SER A 25 -5.56 1.45 8.23
N VAL A 26 -5.86 2.69 8.57
CA VAL A 26 -5.46 3.33 9.83
C VAL A 26 -6.70 3.84 10.58
N GLU A 27 -6.72 3.71 11.91
CA GLU A 27 -7.76 4.37 12.72
C GLU A 27 -7.48 5.87 12.75
N ARG A 28 -8.39 6.64 12.18
CA ARG A 28 -8.32 8.10 12.10
C ARG A 28 -9.70 8.71 12.28
N GLU A 29 -9.77 9.83 12.99
CA GLU A 29 -11.01 10.60 13.16
C GLU A 29 -11.09 11.81 12.21
N ASP A 30 -9.94 12.24 11.67
CA ASP A 30 -9.73 13.49 10.95
C ASP A 30 -10.02 13.41 9.43
N LYS A 31 -10.73 12.38 8.98
CA LYS A 31 -11.03 12.13 7.55
C LYS A 31 -9.79 12.16 6.63
N THR A 32 -8.61 11.77 7.16
CA THR A 32 -7.40 11.62 6.36
C THR A 32 -7.37 10.26 5.70
N ILE A 33 -7.00 10.20 4.42
CA ILE A 33 -6.93 9.00 3.59
C ILE A 33 -5.70 9.03 2.68
N SER A 34 -5.35 7.89 2.09
CA SER A 34 -4.32 7.82 1.04
C SER A 34 -4.84 7.16 -0.22
N ILE A 35 -4.41 7.68 -1.37
CA ILE A 35 -4.51 7.00 -2.66
C ILE A 35 -3.12 6.56 -3.10
N SER A 36 -3.01 5.38 -3.69
CA SER A 36 -1.72 4.82 -4.10
C SER A 36 -1.82 4.10 -5.44
N PHE A 37 -0.68 4.02 -6.13
CA PHE A 37 -0.59 3.43 -7.47
C PHE A 37 0.52 2.38 -7.49
N ASP A 38 0.18 1.15 -7.92
CA ASP A 38 1.16 0.12 -8.18
C ASP A 38 1.68 0.24 -9.61
N CYS A 39 3.02 0.27 -9.77
CA CYS A 39 3.72 0.50 -11.02
C CYS A 39 4.56 -0.74 -11.38
N ALA A 40 4.02 -1.59 -12.25
CA ALA A 40 4.70 -2.78 -12.74
C ALA A 40 4.85 -2.78 -14.28
N TRP A 41 3.88 -2.21 -15.02
CA TRP A 41 3.89 -2.19 -16.47
C TRP A 41 3.49 -0.83 -17.01
N GLY A 42 4.11 -0.46 -18.16
CA GLY A 42 3.75 0.73 -18.92
C GLY A 42 3.95 2.05 -18.17
N VAL A 43 3.84 3.14 -18.91
CA VAL A 43 3.89 4.52 -18.39
C VAL A 43 2.86 5.43 -19.08
N GLU A 44 2.04 4.85 -19.94
CA GLU A 44 1.23 5.56 -20.93
C GLU A 44 0.26 6.57 -20.29
N HIS A 45 -0.22 6.28 -19.07
CA HIS A 45 -1.13 7.17 -18.33
C HIS A 45 -0.45 7.94 -17.20
N THR A 46 0.85 7.68 -16.93
CA THR A 46 1.54 8.23 -15.74
C THR A 46 1.59 9.76 -15.78
N ASP A 47 1.86 10.38 -16.94
CA ASP A 47 1.89 11.83 -17.08
C ASP A 47 0.54 12.47 -16.82
N GLU A 48 -0.53 11.86 -17.29
CA GLU A 48 -1.90 12.34 -17.07
C GLU A 48 -2.29 12.23 -15.58
N LEU A 49 -1.96 11.11 -14.93
CA LEU A 49 -2.20 10.92 -13.49
C LEU A 49 -1.47 12.00 -12.67
N LEU A 50 -0.19 12.28 -12.97
CA LEU A 50 0.60 13.30 -12.29
C LEU A 50 -0.01 14.69 -12.49
N LYS A 51 -0.44 15.02 -13.71
CA LYS A 51 -1.09 16.28 -14.03
C LYS A 51 -2.38 16.47 -13.22
N ILE A 52 -3.26 15.45 -13.19
CA ILE A 52 -4.52 15.51 -12.44
C ILE A 52 -4.26 15.72 -10.94
N MET A 53 -3.27 15.01 -10.38
CA MET A 53 -2.94 15.16 -8.96
C MET A 53 -2.35 16.53 -8.64
N ASP A 54 -1.54 17.09 -9.53
CA ASP A 54 -1.00 18.44 -9.37
C ASP A 54 -2.11 19.51 -9.44
N GLU A 55 -2.99 19.44 -10.43
CA GLU A 55 -4.15 20.32 -10.57
C GLU A 55 -5.11 20.25 -9.36
N GLN A 56 -5.15 19.12 -8.71
CA GLN A 56 -5.98 18.87 -7.52
C GLN A 56 -5.23 19.09 -6.20
N ASP A 57 -3.95 19.46 -6.22
CA ASP A 57 -3.09 19.58 -5.04
C ASP A 57 -3.18 18.33 -4.15
N VAL A 58 -2.90 17.15 -4.73
CA VAL A 58 -2.91 15.86 -4.04
C VAL A 58 -1.54 15.22 -4.15
N LYS A 59 -0.98 14.81 -3.01
CA LYS A 59 0.20 13.94 -2.96
C LYS A 59 -0.22 12.53 -2.56
N CYS A 60 0.43 11.54 -3.15
CA CYS A 60 0.10 10.13 -3.01
C CYS A 60 1.35 9.26 -2.92
N THR A 61 1.19 7.93 -2.86
CA THR A 61 2.28 6.97 -2.83
C THR A 61 2.27 6.09 -4.06
N PHE A 62 3.44 5.93 -4.71
CA PHE A 62 3.66 5.00 -5.81
C PHE A 62 4.50 3.82 -5.33
N PHE A 63 4.04 2.58 -5.54
CA PHE A 63 4.80 1.37 -5.29
C PHE A 63 5.38 0.84 -6.59
N MET A 64 6.71 0.83 -6.71
CA MET A 64 7.39 0.53 -7.97
C MET A 64 8.10 -0.82 -7.92
N VAL A 65 7.89 -1.65 -8.95
CA VAL A 65 8.72 -2.83 -9.19
C VAL A 65 10.09 -2.37 -9.69
N GLN A 66 11.17 -3.03 -9.28
CA GLN A 66 12.53 -2.64 -9.66
C GLN A 66 12.70 -2.56 -11.17
N PHE A 67 12.26 -3.57 -11.92
CA PHE A 67 12.43 -3.57 -13.38
C PHE A 67 11.69 -2.41 -14.06
N TRP A 68 10.56 -1.96 -13.50
CA TRP A 68 9.85 -0.77 -13.97
C TRP A 68 10.66 0.50 -13.68
N ALA A 69 11.18 0.62 -12.46
CA ALA A 69 11.99 1.78 -12.05
C ALA A 69 13.27 1.91 -12.89
N GLU A 70 13.96 0.79 -13.15
CA GLU A 70 15.16 0.76 -13.98
C GLU A 70 14.88 1.03 -15.46
N LYS A 71 13.72 0.58 -15.98
CA LYS A 71 13.30 0.83 -17.35
C LYS A 71 12.87 2.27 -17.57
N TYR A 72 12.28 2.91 -16.56
CA TYR A 72 11.70 4.24 -16.65
C TYR A 72 12.23 5.22 -15.59
N PRO A 73 13.56 5.38 -15.44
CA PRO A 73 14.14 6.19 -14.36
C PRO A 73 13.71 7.67 -14.42
N GLY A 74 13.45 8.20 -15.60
CA GLY A 74 12.92 9.56 -15.78
C GLY A 74 11.53 9.74 -15.17
N TYR A 75 10.67 8.73 -15.22
CA TYR A 75 9.36 8.77 -14.55
C TYR A 75 9.48 8.66 -13.04
N VAL A 76 10.41 7.84 -12.54
CA VAL A 76 10.71 7.76 -11.09
C VAL A 76 11.14 9.13 -10.57
N GLN A 77 12.07 9.80 -11.27
CA GLN A 77 12.52 11.15 -10.92
C GLN A 77 11.38 12.17 -10.99
N LYS A 78 10.53 12.10 -12.02
CA LYS A 78 9.38 12.99 -12.19
C LYS A 78 8.37 12.85 -11.05
N ILE A 79 8.04 11.61 -10.66
CA ILE A 79 7.15 11.31 -9.53
C ILE A 79 7.75 11.84 -8.22
N ALA A 80 9.04 11.60 -7.98
CA ALA A 80 9.74 12.07 -6.79
C ALA A 80 9.82 13.61 -6.74
N ALA A 81 10.11 14.27 -7.88
CA ALA A 81 10.19 15.74 -7.99
C ALA A 81 8.82 16.41 -7.80
N ALA A 82 7.73 15.75 -8.20
CA ALA A 82 6.36 16.19 -7.94
C ALA A 82 5.94 16.06 -6.47
N GLY A 83 6.81 15.54 -5.59
CA GLY A 83 6.56 15.42 -4.15
C GLY A 83 5.72 14.22 -3.75
N HIS A 84 5.54 13.24 -4.64
CA HIS A 84 4.90 11.97 -4.28
C HIS A 84 5.86 11.07 -3.52
N GLU A 85 5.32 10.23 -2.66
CA GLU A 85 6.07 9.20 -1.94
C GLU A 85 6.30 7.99 -2.83
N ILE A 86 7.44 7.32 -2.66
CA ILE A 86 7.79 6.13 -3.41
C ILE A 86 8.07 4.98 -2.45
N GLY A 87 7.35 3.88 -2.63
CA GLY A 87 7.55 2.58 -1.99
C GLY A 87 8.07 1.54 -2.99
N THR A 88 8.55 0.40 -2.47
CA THR A 88 8.91 -0.75 -3.31
C THR A 88 7.74 -1.70 -3.51
N HIS A 89 7.67 -2.29 -4.72
CA HIS A 89 6.73 -3.37 -5.07
C HIS A 89 7.49 -4.64 -5.46
N SER A 90 8.60 -4.94 -4.77
CA SER A 90 9.56 -6.01 -5.01
C SER A 90 10.49 -5.78 -6.22
N ARG A 91 11.41 -6.73 -6.44
CA ARG A 91 12.33 -6.72 -7.58
C ARG A 91 11.70 -7.22 -8.86
N THR A 92 11.07 -8.42 -8.80
CA THR A 92 10.62 -9.18 -9.98
C THR A 92 9.13 -9.48 -10.01
N HIS A 93 8.36 -8.94 -9.05
CA HIS A 93 6.91 -9.11 -8.93
C HIS A 93 6.47 -10.58 -8.75
N PRO A 94 7.10 -11.37 -7.86
CA PRO A 94 6.70 -12.74 -7.61
C PRO A 94 5.55 -12.84 -6.60
N LYS A 95 4.99 -14.04 -6.43
CA LYS A 95 4.23 -14.37 -5.23
C LYS A 95 5.19 -14.52 -4.07
N MET A 96 5.21 -13.53 -3.19
CA MET A 96 6.22 -13.40 -2.14
C MET A 96 6.08 -14.45 -1.03
N SER A 97 4.88 -14.99 -0.79
CA SER A 97 4.66 -16.07 0.19
C SER A 97 5.26 -17.43 -0.23
N GLU A 98 5.64 -17.58 -1.50
CA GLU A 98 6.28 -18.80 -2.02
C GLU A 98 7.83 -18.76 -1.91
N LEU A 99 8.40 -17.67 -1.39
CA LEU A 99 9.83 -17.42 -1.35
C LEU A 99 10.46 -17.80 -0.01
N THR A 100 11.75 -18.20 -0.04
CA THR A 100 12.55 -18.33 1.20
C THR A 100 12.88 -16.95 1.76
N LYS A 101 13.29 -16.91 3.05
CA LYS A 101 13.69 -15.64 3.69
C LYS A 101 14.81 -14.93 2.92
N GLU A 102 15.80 -15.66 2.43
CA GLU A 102 16.94 -15.11 1.66
C GLU A 102 16.47 -14.51 0.32
N GLN A 103 15.51 -15.15 -0.33
CA GLN A 103 14.90 -14.65 -1.56
C GLN A 103 14.09 -13.38 -1.29
N ILE A 104 13.28 -13.36 -0.21
CA ILE A 104 12.54 -12.17 0.22
C ILE A 104 13.49 -11.00 0.47
N VAL A 105 14.58 -11.23 1.26
CA VAL A 105 15.60 -10.21 1.52
C VAL A 105 16.19 -9.67 0.22
N SER A 106 16.50 -10.55 -0.74
CA SER A 106 17.05 -10.14 -2.04
C SER A 106 16.05 -9.29 -2.83
N GLU A 107 14.79 -9.71 -2.92
CA GLU A 107 13.72 -8.97 -3.61
C GLU A 107 13.52 -7.56 -3.04
N LEU A 108 13.49 -7.44 -1.71
CA LEU A 108 13.28 -6.15 -1.04
C LEU A 108 14.52 -5.25 -1.12
N LYS A 109 15.70 -5.78 -0.78
CA LYS A 109 16.94 -5.01 -0.72
C LYS A 109 17.29 -4.42 -2.07
N THR A 110 17.35 -5.26 -3.12
CA THR A 110 17.79 -4.79 -4.45
C THR A 110 16.80 -3.79 -5.04
N SER A 111 15.50 -3.97 -4.79
CA SER A 111 14.48 -3.02 -5.24
C SER A 111 14.60 -1.67 -4.53
N CYS A 112 14.80 -1.66 -3.20
CA CYS A 112 15.03 -0.43 -2.45
C CYS A 112 16.28 0.30 -2.91
N GLU A 113 17.40 -0.42 -3.09
CA GLU A 113 18.67 0.15 -3.58
C GLU A 113 18.53 0.78 -4.98
N ALA A 114 17.78 0.14 -5.88
CA ALA A 114 17.53 0.67 -7.21
C ALA A 114 16.70 1.98 -7.17
N ILE A 115 15.65 2.02 -6.36
CA ILE A 115 14.82 3.22 -6.17
C ILE A 115 15.63 4.34 -5.51
N GLU A 116 16.40 4.03 -4.45
CA GLU A 116 17.24 4.99 -3.75
C GLU A 116 18.32 5.58 -4.67
N LYS A 117 18.93 4.76 -5.52
CA LYS A 117 19.91 5.23 -6.51
C LYS A 117 19.33 6.27 -7.48
N ILE A 118 18.05 6.12 -7.85
CA ILE A 118 17.39 7.04 -8.80
C ILE A 118 16.90 8.32 -8.09
N THR A 119 16.37 8.18 -6.87
CA THR A 119 15.67 9.26 -6.16
C THR A 119 16.53 10.01 -5.16
N GLY A 120 17.64 9.39 -4.71
CA GLY A 120 18.44 9.87 -3.58
C GLY A 120 17.73 9.75 -2.22
N LYS A 121 16.58 9.06 -2.15
CA LYS A 121 15.76 8.92 -0.94
C LYS A 121 15.57 7.46 -0.58
N LYS A 122 15.71 7.15 0.71
CA LYS A 122 15.44 5.82 1.25
C LYS A 122 13.96 5.47 1.13
N THR A 123 13.67 4.22 0.72
CA THR A 123 12.32 3.66 0.69
C THR A 123 12.02 2.97 2.02
N GLU A 124 10.88 3.28 2.62
CA GLU A 124 10.43 2.70 3.90
C GLU A 124 9.10 1.93 3.79
N LEU A 125 8.47 1.96 2.62
CA LEU A 125 7.20 1.29 2.37
C LEU A 125 7.38 0.17 1.34
N PHE A 126 6.73 -0.95 1.62
CA PHE A 126 6.68 -2.10 0.74
C PHE A 126 5.24 -2.55 0.53
N ARG A 127 4.85 -2.81 -0.70
CA ARG A 127 3.57 -3.47 -1.02
C ARG A 127 3.86 -4.82 -1.68
N PRO A 128 3.35 -5.94 -1.12
CA PRO A 128 3.50 -7.25 -1.74
C PRO A 128 2.78 -7.33 -3.09
N PRO A 129 3.43 -7.87 -4.14
CA PRO A 129 2.76 -8.20 -5.39
C PRO A 129 1.51 -9.05 -5.17
N PHE A 130 0.44 -8.77 -5.91
CA PHE A 130 -0.86 -9.46 -5.83
C PHE A 130 -1.55 -9.37 -4.45
N GLY A 131 -1.02 -8.60 -3.50
CA GLY A 131 -1.45 -8.65 -2.10
C GLY A 131 -1.08 -9.95 -1.40
N ASP A 132 -0.20 -10.77 -1.98
CA ASP A 132 0.20 -12.08 -1.48
C ASP A 132 1.23 -11.96 -0.36
N TYR A 133 0.93 -12.53 0.83
CA TYR A 133 1.82 -12.49 1.97
C TYR A 133 1.58 -13.62 2.97
N ASP A 134 2.60 -13.90 3.75
CA ASP A 134 2.56 -14.71 4.95
C ASP A 134 3.29 -14.02 6.12
N ASP A 135 3.35 -14.67 7.27
CA ASP A 135 4.03 -14.13 8.45
C ASP A 135 5.54 -13.94 8.19
N LEU A 136 6.17 -14.86 7.44
CA LEU A 136 7.60 -14.78 7.11
C LEU A 136 7.92 -13.52 6.32
N LEU A 137 7.11 -13.21 5.32
CA LEU A 137 7.28 -12.00 4.50
C LEU A 137 7.16 -10.72 5.33
N VAL A 138 6.09 -10.62 6.14
CA VAL A 138 5.84 -9.41 6.94
C VAL A 138 6.92 -9.21 7.99
N GLU A 139 7.36 -10.27 8.67
CA GLU A 139 8.45 -10.22 9.64
C GLU A 139 9.78 -9.84 8.96
N THR A 140 10.09 -10.43 7.79
CA THR A 140 11.33 -10.13 7.04
C THR A 140 11.35 -8.69 6.52
N ALA A 141 10.22 -8.18 6.01
CA ALA A 141 10.10 -6.79 5.59
C ALA A 141 10.33 -5.83 6.78
N LYS A 142 9.75 -6.15 7.94
CA LYS A 142 9.96 -5.37 9.18
C LYS A 142 11.43 -5.39 9.62
N GLU A 143 12.12 -6.54 9.57
CA GLU A 143 13.55 -6.65 9.87
C GLU A 143 14.40 -5.79 8.90
N ALA A 144 13.95 -5.64 7.65
CA ALA A 144 14.56 -4.75 6.66
C ALA A 144 14.21 -3.26 6.86
N GLY A 145 13.42 -2.91 7.88
CA GLY A 145 12.99 -1.54 8.16
C GLY A 145 11.86 -1.04 7.27
N LEU A 146 11.08 -1.96 6.68
CA LEU A 146 9.97 -1.64 5.78
C LEU A 146 8.62 -1.88 6.48
N TYR A 147 7.68 -0.96 6.26
CA TYR A 147 6.27 -1.14 6.58
C TYR A 147 5.58 -1.86 5.43
N THR A 148 4.96 -3.01 5.72
CA THR A 148 4.19 -3.77 4.72
C THR A 148 2.80 -3.17 4.59
N ILE A 149 2.45 -2.69 3.40
CA ILE A 149 1.22 -1.96 3.10
C ILE A 149 0.31 -2.78 2.18
N GLN A 150 -0.95 -2.86 2.56
CA GLN A 150 -2.05 -3.36 1.75
C GLN A 150 -3.02 -2.22 1.42
N TRP A 151 -4.30 -2.53 1.25
CA TRP A 151 -5.39 -1.59 0.99
C TRP A 151 -6.71 -2.12 1.56
N ASP A 152 -7.61 -1.24 1.90
CA ASP A 152 -8.99 -1.59 2.26
C ASP A 152 -10.00 -1.16 1.18
N VAL A 153 -9.56 -0.36 0.19
CA VAL A 153 -10.37 0.03 -0.96
C VAL A 153 -9.62 -0.30 -2.25
N ASP A 154 -10.08 -1.34 -2.94
CA ASP A 154 -9.57 -1.73 -4.26
C ASP A 154 -10.40 -1.08 -5.37
N SER A 155 -9.78 -0.28 -6.22
CA SER A 155 -10.45 0.36 -7.36
C SER A 155 -10.92 -0.65 -8.40
N LEU A 156 -10.27 -1.80 -8.51
CA LEU A 156 -10.41 -2.80 -9.57
C LEU A 156 -10.19 -2.23 -10.99
N ASP A 157 -9.41 -1.17 -11.11
CA ASP A 157 -9.11 -0.50 -12.39
C ASP A 157 -8.40 -1.42 -13.40
N TRP A 158 -7.71 -2.44 -12.91
CA TRP A 158 -7.08 -3.49 -13.72
C TRP A 158 -8.09 -4.46 -14.39
N LYS A 159 -9.38 -4.40 -14.01
CA LYS A 159 -10.46 -5.22 -14.60
C LYS A 159 -11.17 -4.55 -15.76
N ASN A 160 -10.62 -3.49 -16.33
CA ASN A 160 -11.22 -2.73 -17.44
C ASN A 160 -12.64 -2.21 -17.13
N LEU A 161 -12.93 -1.87 -15.88
CA LEU A 161 -14.12 -1.14 -15.49
C LEU A 161 -14.08 0.26 -16.12
N SER A 162 -15.25 0.83 -16.43
CA SER A 162 -15.34 2.23 -16.86
C SER A 162 -14.86 3.18 -15.76
N GLY A 163 -14.41 4.38 -16.13
CA GLY A 163 -14.01 5.40 -15.17
C GLY A 163 -15.10 5.72 -14.13
N GLN A 164 -16.38 5.69 -14.55
CA GLN A 164 -17.51 5.89 -13.65
C GLN A 164 -17.65 4.74 -12.63
N GLU A 165 -17.54 3.49 -13.04
CA GLU A 165 -17.61 2.33 -12.12
C GLU A 165 -16.45 2.33 -11.12
N ILE A 166 -15.22 2.64 -11.57
CA ILE A 166 -14.05 2.82 -10.72
C ILE A 166 -14.31 3.92 -9.68
N ALA A 167 -14.77 5.10 -10.13
CA ALA A 167 -15.01 6.24 -9.26
C ALA A 167 -16.09 5.93 -8.21
N LEU A 168 -17.22 5.35 -8.60
CA LEU A 168 -18.30 4.96 -7.70
C LEU A 168 -17.83 3.95 -6.67
N ARG A 169 -17.07 2.94 -7.09
CA ARG A 169 -16.51 1.91 -6.20
C ARG A 169 -15.61 2.53 -5.12
N VAL A 170 -14.68 3.38 -5.51
CA VAL A 170 -13.75 4.04 -4.58
C VAL A 170 -14.51 4.98 -3.65
N VAL A 171 -15.34 5.88 -4.18
CA VAL A 171 -16.06 6.90 -3.40
C VAL A 171 -17.03 6.31 -2.38
N ASN A 172 -17.59 5.13 -2.67
CA ASN A 172 -18.49 4.42 -1.75
C ASN A 172 -17.73 3.53 -0.74
N GLY A 173 -16.52 3.07 -1.06
CA GLY A 173 -15.72 2.21 -0.18
C GLY A 173 -14.91 2.97 0.88
N VAL A 174 -14.59 4.24 0.63
CA VAL A 174 -13.69 5.03 1.48
C VAL A 174 -14.32 5.41 2.82
N LYS A 175 -13.52 5.24 3.87
CA LYS A 175 -13.76 5.75 5.23
C LYS A 175 -12.49 6.41 5.77
N SER A 176 -12.56 7.07 6.93
CA SER A 176 -11.38 7.69 7.54
C SER A 176 -10.26 6.65 7.75
N GLY A 177 -9.05 6.99 7.35
CA GLY A 177 -7.87 6.12 7.40
C GLY A 177 -7.77 5.09 6.28
N SER A 178 -8.62 5.13 5.25
CA SER A 178 -8.56 4.21 4.10
C SER A 178 -7.29 4.39 3.28
N ILE A 179 -6.78 3.27 2.78
CA ILE A 179 -5.72 3.18 1.76
C ILE A 179 -6.35 2.64 0.47
N ILE A 180 -6.33 3.45 -0.58
CA ILE A 180 -6.92 3.14 -1.88
C ILE A 180 -5.84 2.57 -2.80
N LEU A 181 -6.12 1.42 -3.45
CA LEU A 181 -5.30 0.85 -4.50
C LEU A 181 -5.80 1.26 -5.88
N CYS A 182 -4.90 1.76 -6.70
CA CYS A 182 -5.01 1.94 -8.15
C CYS A 182 -3.73 1.43 -8.83
N HIS A 183 -3.70 1.43 -10.16
CA HIS A 183 -2.54 1.08 -10.97
C HIS A 183 -2.22 2.21 -11.96
N ASN A 184 -0.92 2.44 -12.21
CA ASN A 184 -0.49 3.52 -13.11
C ASN A 184 -0.85 3.26 -14.58
N ASN A 185 -1.13 2.01 -14.95
CA ASN A 185 -1.47 1.58 -16.31
C ASN A 185 -2.93 1.13 -16.46
N GLY A 186 -3.78 1.33 -15.46
CA GLY A 186 -5.23 1.02 -15.59
C GLY A 186 -5.86 1.88 -16.68
N LEU A 187 -6.57 1.22 -17.61
CA LEU A 187 -7.07 1.85 -18.85
C LEU A 187 -7.94 3.09 -18.61
N HIS A 188 -8.75 3.08 -17.54
CA HIS A 188 -9.69 4.15 -17.19
C HIS A 188 -9.38 4.82 -15.85
N THR A 189 -8.19 4.58 -15.29
CA THR A 189 -7.79 5.16 -14.00
C THR A 189 -7.68 6.68 -14.09
N ALA A 190 -7.08 7.20 -15.16
CA ALA A 190 -6.97 8.65 -15.39
C ALA A 190 -8.34 9.32 -15.60
N GLU A 191 -9.29 8.63 -16.23
CA GLU A 191 -10.68 9.11 -16.36
C GLU A 191 -11.40 9.17 -15.00
N ALA A 192 -11.20 8.15 -14.15
CA ALA A 192 -11.84 8.06 -12.84
C ALA A 192 -11.27 9.04 -11.80
N LEU A 193 -9.94 9.29 -11.87
CA LEU A 193 -9.20 10.00 -10.83
C LEU A 193 -9.75 11.38 -10.49
N PRO A 194 -10.05 12.31 -11.43
CA PRO A 194 -10.56 13.62 -11.09
C PRO A 194 -11.92 13.56 -10.39
N VAL A 195 -12.77 12.59 -10.74
CA VAL A 195 -14.07 12.37 -10.08
C VAL A 195 -13.86 11.86 -8.65
N ILE A 196 -12.95 10.90 -8.45
CA ILE A 196 -12.61 10.36 -7.11
C ILE A 196 -12.12 11.48 -6.21
N LEU A 197 -11.11 12.24 -6.67
CA LEU A 197 -10.48 13.29 -5.87
C LEU A 197 -11.50 14.39 -5.49
N SER A 198 -12.25 14.90 -6.47
CA SER A 198 -13.24 15.94 -6.23
C SER A 198 -14.37 15.48 -5.30
N ALA A 199 -14.92 14.27 -5.52
CA ALA A 199 -16.01 13.75 -4.70
C ALA A 199 -15.57 13.50 -3.24
N LEU A 200 -14.37 12.97 -3.02
CA LEU A 200 -13.87 12.72 -1.67
C LEU A 200 -13.49 14.03 -0.95
N LYS A 201 -12.87 15.00 -1.63
CA LYS A 201 -12.65 16.34 -1.08
C LYS A 201 -13.95 17.03 -0.67
N ASN A 202 -14.99 16.95 -1.51
CA ASN A 202 -16.32 17.50 -1.21
C ASN A 202 -16.99 16.81 0.00
N LYS A 203 -16.64 15.53 0.27
CA LYS A 203 -17.04 14.84 1.50
C LYS A 203 -16.17 15.21 2.71
N GLY A 204 -15.16 16.09 2.55
CA GLY A 204 -14.27 16.57 3.59
C GLY A 204 -13.05 15.67 3.85
N TYR A 205 -12.73 14.74 2.95
CA TYR A 205 -11.52 13.93 3.05
C TYR A 205 -10.28 14.73 2.61
N ARG A 206 -9.17 14.52 3.34
CA ARG A 206 -7.85 15.05 3.02
C ARG A 206 -6.94 13.91 2.57
N PHE A 207 -6.29 14.08 1.43
CA PHE A 207 -5.32 13.12 0.91
C PHE A 207 -3.93 13.41 1.42
N VAL A 208 -3.22 12.35 1.85
CA VAL A 208 -1.81 12.38 2.22
C VAL A 208 -1.09 11.14 1.70
N PRO A 209 0.24 11.17 1.50
CA PRO A 209 1.03 9.96 1.28
C PRO A 209 0.84 8.94 2.42
N ILE A 210 1.02 7.66 2.12
CA ILE A 210 0.82 6.57 3.11
C ILE A 210 1.75 6.75 4.32
N GLY A 211 3.00 7.17 4.09
CA GLY A 211 3.96 7.40 5.17
C GLY A 211 3.55 8.49 6.16
N GLU A 212 2.67 9.43 5.75
CA GLU A 212 2.05 10.42 6.63
C GLU A 212 0.76 9.91 7.28
N LEU A 213 0.08 8.93 6.65
CA LEU A 213 -1.15 8.35 7.16
C LEU A 213 -0.89 7.39 8.31
N ILE A 214 0.14 6.53 8.20
CA ILE A 214 0.41 5.43 9.14
C ILE A 214 1.06 5.91 10.42
N TYR A 215 0.84 5.17 11.50
CA TYR A 215 1.60 5.32 12.74
C TYR A 215 2.93 4.56 12.61
N ARG A 216 4.05 5.22 12.89
CA ARG A 216 5.38 4.62 12.85
C ARG A 216 5.75 3.93 14.15
N GLU A 217 5.24 4.44 15.26
CA GLU A 217 5.49 3.95 16.61
C GLU A 217 4.18 3.98 17.41
N ASN A 218 4.16 3.32 18.56
CA ASN A 218 3.05 3.34 19.51
C ASN A 218 1.70 2.98 18.87
N TYR A 219 1.67 1.85 18.17
CA TYR A 219 0.45 1.34 17.55
C TYR A 219 0.25 -0.16 17.80
N SER A 220 -0.98 -0.62 17.61
CA SER A 220 -1.35 -2.02 17.57
C SER A 220 -2.06 -2.35 16.25
N MET A 221 -2.11 -3.64 15.91
CA MET A 221 -2.80 -4.12 14.71
C MET A 221 -4.06 -4.89 15.12
N ARG A 222 -5.21 -4.53 14.57
CA ARG A 222 -6.43 -5.32 14.63
C ARG A 222 -6.33 -6.54 13.70
N SER A 223 -7.17 -7.52 13.93
CA SER A 223 -7.22 -8.75 13.12
C SER A 223 -7.59 -8.54 11.64
N ASP A 224 -8.20 -7.40 11.32
CA ASP A 224 -8.52 -6.97 9.94
C ASP A 224 -7.42 -6.15 9.28
N GLY A 225 -6.24 -6.03 9.90
CA GLY A 225 -5.12 -5.25 9.39
C GLY A 225 -5.25 -3.74 9.60
N ARG A 226 -6.22 -3.26 10.39
CA ARG A 226 -6.32 -1.86 10.73
C ARG A 226 -5.29 -1.50 11.80
N GLN A 227 -4.49 -0.50 11.53
CA GLN A 227 -3.52 0.06 12.48
C GLN A 227 -4.24 0.99 13.46
N MET A 228 -4.05 0.76 14.75
CA MET A 228 -4.70 1.50 15.83
C MET A 228 -3.65 2.28 16.62
N PRO A 229 -3.88 3.54 17.03
CA PRO A 229 -2.97 4.21 17.97
C PRO A 229 -2.90 3.42 19.28
N ALA A 230 -1.74 3.43 19.94
CA ALA A 230 -1.66 2.92 21.29
C ALA A 230 -2.47 3.84 22.21
N SER A 231 -3.26 3.23 23.06
CA SER A 231 -4.01 3.93 24.12
C SER A 231 -3.09 4.41 25.23
#